data_a6e6535a50025717f1aa4d126d1b80d2
#
_entry.id   a6e6535a50025717f1aa4d126d1b80d2
#
_cell.length_a   1.000
_cell.length_b   1.000
_cell.length_c   1.000
_cell.angle_alpha   90.00
_cell.angle_beta   90.00
_cell.angle_gamma   90.00
#
_symmetry.space_group_name_H-M   'P 1'
#
loop_
_entity.id
_entity.type
_entity.pdbx_description
1 polymer ?
#
loop_
_entity_poly.entity_id
_entity_poly.type
_entity_poly.pdbx_seq_one_letter_code
_entity_poly.pdbx_strand_id
1 'polypeptide(L)' 'YQVVNLDKISALYPSGGAVTVEDLIAKGAVRSGELVKVLGTGEITVAVQVTADAFSASAKDKIEAAGGSVATA' A
#
# COMPACT_ATOMS: atom_id res chain seq x y z
N TYR A 1 -12.04 -8.85 -0.65
CA TYR A 1 -10.73 -8.19 -0.74
C TYR A 1 -9.66 -9.01 -0.05
N GLN A 2 -8.47 -9.02 -0.62
CA GLN A 2 -7.29 -9.37 0.15
C GLN A 2 -6.68 -8.09 0.73
N VAL A 3 -5.98 -8.23 1.85
CA VAL A 3 -5.53 -7.09 2.65
C VAL A 3 -4.01 -6.98 2.63
N VAL A 4 -3.51 -5.75 2.48
CA VAL A 4 -2.10 -5.42 2.67
C VAL A 4 -2.03 -4.34 3.75
N ASN A 5 -1.25 -4.57 4.78
CA ASN A 5 -1.04 -3.60 5.86
C ASN A 5 0.16 -2.68 5.53
N LEU A 6 0.18 -1.49 6.14
CA LEU A 6 1.24 -0.52 5.89
C LEU A 6 2.63 -1.02 6.31
N ASP A 7 2.73 -1.81 7.36
CA ASP A 7 4.00 -2.39 7.77
C ASP A 7 4.60 -3.29 6.69
N LYS A 8 3.75 -4.01 5.95
CA LYS A 8 4.20 -4.83 4.82
C LYS A 8 4.72 -3.95 3.68
N ILE A 9 3.99 -2.89 3.35
CA ILE A 9 4.43 -1.94 2.32
C ILE A 9 5.74 -1.29 2.72
N SER A 10 5.88 -0.87 3.98
CA SER A 10 7.11 -0.28 4.48
C SER A 10 8.31 -1.24 4.37
N ALA A 11 8.09 -2.52 4.67
CA ALA A 11 9.14 -3.54 4.57
C ALA A 11 9.56 -3.80 3.12
N LEU A 12 8.61 -3.80 2.19
CA LEU A 12 8.88 -4.07 0.77
C LEU A 12 9.44 -2.85 0.02
N TYR A 13 9.14 -1.64 0.50
CA TYR A 13 9.53 -0.40 -0.16
C TYR A 13 10.27 0.52 0.82
N PRO A 14 11.46 0.10 1.31
CA PRO A 14 12.16 0.85 2.36
C PRO A 14 12.62 2.24 1.93
N SER A 15 12.72 2.47 0.62
CA SER A 15 13.07 3.78 0.07
C SER A 15 11.86 4.54 -0.49
N GLY A 16 10.67 3.99 -0.34
CA GLY A 16 9.46 4.56 -0.91
C GLY A 16 9.31 4.27 -2.40
N GLY A 17 8.51 5.06 -3.09
CA GLY A 17 8.29 4.97 -4.51
C GLY A 17 6.90 4.49 -4.89
N ALA A 18 6.73 4.07 -6.13
CA ALA A 18 5.44 3.64 -6.66
C ALA A 18 5.10 2.22 -6.20
N VAL A 19 3.90 2.06 -5.66
CA VAL A 19 3.38 0.77 -5.19
C VAL A 19 2.12 0.47 -6.00
N THR A 20 2.17 -0.54 -6.84
CA THR A 20 1.03 -0.97 -7.64
C THR A 20 0.62 -2.39 -7.26
N VAL A 21 -0.62 -2.77 -7.59
CA VAL A 21 -1.08 -4.15 -7.36
C VAL A 21 -0.19 -5.13 -8.11
N GLU A 22 0.19 -4.82 -9.35
CA GLU A 22 1.07 -5.67 -10.14
C GLU A 22 2.43 -5.87 -9.48
N ASP A 23 3.00 -4.82 -8.91
CA ASP A 23 4.27 -4.90 -8.20
C ASP A 23 4.14 -5.71 -6.91
N LEU A 24 3.03 -5.54 -6.19
CA LEU A 24 2.75 -6.33 -4.99
C LEU A 24 2.58 -7.81 -5.31
N ILE A 25 1.99 -8.13 -6.45
CA ILE A 25 1.89 -9.52 -6.94
C ILE A 25 3.29 -10.06 -7.22
N ALA A 26 4.11 -9.29 -7.92
CA ALA A 26 5.48 -9.69 -8.24
C ALA A 26 6.33 -9.93 -7.00
N LYS A 27 6.10 -9.19 -5.94
CA LYS A 27 6.81 -9.35 -4.66
C LYS A 27 6.19 -10.43 -3.76
N GLY A 28 5.09 -11.06 -4.17
CA GLY A 28 4.43 -12.10 -3.41
C GLY A 28 3.60 -11.61 -2.24
N ALA A 29 3.31 -10.31 -2.16
CA ALA A 29 2.53 -9.72 -1.08
C ALA A 29 1.02 -9.95 -1.26
N VAL A 30 0.57 -10.03 -2.50
CA VAL A 30 -0.84 -10.27 -2.85
C VAL A 30 -0.94 -11.24 -4.01
N ARG A 31 -2.14 -11.79 -4.23
CA ARG A 31 -2.43 -12.69 -5.34
C ARG A 31 -3.16 -11.95 -6.45
N SER A 32 -2.96 -12.40 -7.70
CA SER A 32 -3.75 -11.92 -8.83
C SER A 32 -5.19 -12.46 -8.74
N GLY A 33 -6.13 -11.72 -9.32
CA GLY A 33 -7.52 -12.15 -9.41
C GLY A 33 -8.41 -11.74 -8.25
N GLU A 34 -7.86 -11.09 -7.22
CA GLU A 34 -8.63 -10.58 -6.09
C GLU A 34 -8.37 -9.10 -5.89
N LEU A 35 -9.40 -8.37 -5.47
CA LEU A 35 -9.27 -6.95 -5.14
C LEU A 35 -8.36 -6.76 -3.92
N VAL A 36 -7.61 -5.67 -3.91
CA VAL A 36 -6.65 -5.37 -2.85
C VAL A 36 -7.13 -4.16 -2.03
N LYS A 37 -7.16 -4.32 -0.72
CA LYS A 37 -7.45 -3.25 0.22
C LYS A 37 -6.22 -2.99 1.09
N VAL A 38 -5.82 -1.73 1.18
CA VAL A 38 -4.71 -1.31 2.03
C VAL A 38 -5.26 -0.85 3.38
N LEU A 39 -4.78 -1.45 4.45
CA LEU A 39 -5.18 -1.11 5.82
C LEU A 39 -4.06 -0.36 6.53
N GLY A 40 -4.46 0.50 7.48
CA GLY A 40 -3.56 1.38 8.21
C GLY A 40 -2.81 0.72 9.37
N THR A 41 -2.75 -0.60 9.43
CA THR A 41 -2.02 -1.31 10.48
C THR A 41 -0.51 -1.17 10.26
N GLY A 42 0.22 -0.80 11.31
CA GLY A 42 1.65 -0.56 11.24
C GLY A 42 1.96 0.90 10.88
N GLU A 43 3.23 1.16 10.59
CA GLU A 43 3.71 2.50 10.30
C GLU A 43 4.34 2.56 8.91
N ILE A 44 4.23 3.73 8.29
CA ILE A 44 4.91 4.05 7.05
C ILE A 44 5.66 5.38 7.26
N THR A 45 6.95 5.39 6.98
CA THR A 45 7.81 6.56 7.19
C THR A 45 8.41 7.10 5.91
N VAL A 46 8.15 6.44 4.80
CA VAL A 46 8.67 6.83 3.48
C VAL A 46 7.51 7.23 2.58
N ALA A 47 7.79 8.13 1.64
CA ALA A 47 6.77 8.57 0.68
C ALA A 47 6.54 7.47 -0.35
N VAL A 48 5.33 6.93 -0.37
CA VAL A 48 4.92 5.93 -1.34
C VAL A 48 3.70 6.43 -2.12
N GLN A 49 3.63 6.10 -3.40
CA GLN A 49 2.47 6.37 -4.24
C GLN A 49 1.77 5.04 -4.45
N VAL A 50 0.69 4.81 -3.70
CA VAL A 50 0.03 3.51 -3.66
C VAL A 50 -1.23 3.53 -4.53
N THR A 51 -1.31 2.60 -5.46
CA THR A 51 -2.51 2.36 -6.25
C THR A 51 -3.08 1.00 -5.86
N ALA A 52 -4.32 0.99 -5.39
CA ALA A 52 -5.01 -0.23 -4.98
C ALA A 52 -6.51 -0.07 -5.19
N ASP A 53 -7.28 -1.13 -4.94
CA ASP A 53 -8.72 -1.10 -5.17
C ASP A 53 -9.46 -0.36 -4.06
N ALA A 54 -8.96 -0.40 -2.84
CA ALA A 54 -9.56 0.30 -1.70
C ALA A 54 -8.51 0.61 -0.64
N PHE A 55 -8.83 1.59 0.21
CA PHE A 55 -7.97 2.03 1.32
C PHE A 55 -8.84 2.28 2.55
N SER A 56 -8.35 1.94 3.74
CA SER A 56 -8.98 2.42 4.95
C SER A 56 -8.63 3.90 5.16
N ALA A 57 -9.44 4.60 5.95
CA ALA A 57 -9.18 6.01 6.25
C ALA A 57 -7.83 6.19 6.93
N SER A 58 -7.47 5.30 7.88
CA SER A 58 -6.19 5.38 8.56
C SER A 58 -5.01 5.10 7.63
N ALA A 59 -5.15 4.21 6.65
CA ALA A 59 -4.12 3.96 5.65
C ALA A 59 -3.85 5.21 4.82
N LYS A 60 -4.90 5.84 4.32
CA LYS A 60 -4.79 7.07 3.54
C LYS A 60 -4.10 8.17 4.36
N ASP A 61 -4.54 8.38 5.60
CA ASP A 61 -3.98 9.41 6.46
C ASP A 61 -2.49 9.19 6.73
N LYS A 62 -2.09 7.96 7.02
CA LYS A 62 -0.69 7.63 7.31
C LYS A 62 0.19 7.76 6.08
N ILE A 63 -0.28 7.34 4.92
CA ILE A 63 0.46 7.48 3.67
C ILE A 63 0.67 8.94 3.33
N GLU A 64 -0.37 9.76 3.44
CA GLU A 64 -0.30 11.19 3.16
C GLU A 64 0.59 11.92 4.17
N ALA A 65 0.51 11.55 5.44
CA ALA A 65 1.36 12.11 6.49
C ALA A 65 2.85 11.84 6.25
N ALA A 66 3.18 10.74 5.60
CA ALA A 66 4.56 10.40 5.24
C ALA A 66 5.01 11.04 3.90
N GLY A 67 4.17 11.88 3.30
CA GLY A 67 4.48 12.57 2.05
C GLY A 67 4.09 11.81 0.80
N GLY A 68 3.38 10.71 0.94
CA GLY A 68 2.93 9.90 -0.18
C GLY A 68 1.54 10.27 -0.67
N SER A 69 1.00 9.45 -1.53
CA SER A 69 -0.33 9.61 -2.09
C SER A 69 -1.02 8.27 -2.31
N VAL A 70 -2.34 8.31 -2.43
CA VAL A 70 -3.14 7.11 -2.73
C VAL A 70 -3.96 7.35 -3.99
N ALA A 71 -4.17 6.29 -4.74
CA ALA A 71 -5.01 6.30 -5.93
C ALA A 71 -5.78 4.99 -6.02
N THR A 72 -7.03 5.07 -6.45
CA THR A 72 -7.86 3.88 -6.67
C THR A 72 -7.62 3.36 -8.08
N ALA A 73 -7.42 2.07 -8.18
CA ALA A 73 -7.20 1.42 -9.47
C ALA A 73 -8.48 1.38 -10.31
#